data_c4ba4543b850b079384b072746d3cf3a
#
_entry.id   c4ba4543b850b079384b072746d3cf3a
#
_cell.length_a   1.000
_cell.length_b   1.000
_cell.length_c   1.000
_cell.angle_alpha   90.00
_cell.angle_beta   90.00
_cell.angle_gamma   90.00
#
_symmetry.space_group_name_H-M   'P 1'
#
loop_
_entity.id
_entity.type
_entity.pdbx_description
1 polymer ?
#
loop_
_entity_poly.entity_id
_entity_poly.type
_entity_poly.pdbx_seq_one_letter_code
_entity_poly.pdbx_strand_id
1 'polypeptide(L)'
;NANHTARQITIQDYRYYDYIFIMDNYNLKMIKYVLNLDNYDKIKLLGDYIQPGLCIEDPWYSGNFDLVYEQLSCSIRKFLKEKLIEVKR
;
A
#
# COMPACT_ATOMS: atom_id res chain seq x y z
N ASN A 1 -19.16 2.45 -3.27
CA ASN A 1 -20.03 1.29 -3.42
C ASN A 1 -20.53 0.81 -2.07
N ALA A 2 -21.83 0.79 -1.93
CA ALA A 2 -22.46 0.32 -0.70
C ALA A 2 -22.07 -1.12 -0.37
N ASN A 3 -21.70 -1.89 -1.39
CA ASN A 3 -21.29 -3.29 -1.24
C ASN A 3 -19.79 -3.46 -1.04
N HIS A 4 -19.07 -2.35 -0.97
CA HIS A 4 -17.64 -2.44 -0.76
C HIS A 4 -17.37 -2.92 0.67
N THR A 5 -16.79 -4.09 0.78
CA THR A 5 -16.45 -4.68 2.06
C THR A 5 -14.95 -4.86 2.11
N ALA A 6 -14.33 -4.30 3.13
CA ALA A 6 -12.90 -4.52 3.33
C ALA A 6 -12.69 -6.01 3.63
N ARG A 7 -11.87 -6.65 2.84
CA ARG A 7 -11.57 -8.06 3.01
C ARG A 7 -10.25 -8.21 3.75
N GLN A 8 -10.25 -9.08 4.76
CA GLN A 8 -9.04 -9.35 5.49
C GLN A 8 -8.05 -10.10 4.61
N ILE A 9 -6.79 -9.69 4.63
CA ILE A 9 -5.74 -10.34 3.87
C ILE A 9 -5.51 -11.76 4.39
N THR A 10 -5.25 -12.69 3.47
CA THR A 10 -4.96 -14.07 3.79
C THR A 10 -3.53 -14.43 3.40
N ILE A 11 -3.06 -15.59 3.88
CA ILE A 11 -1.73 -16.09 3.49
C ILE A 11 -1.66 -16.36 1.98
N GLN A 12 -2.78 -16.80 1.38
CA GLN A 12 -2.84 -17.00 -0.06
C GLN A 12 -2.68 -15.70 -0.82
N ASP A 13 -3.29 -14.62 -0.33
CA ASP A 13 -3.12 -13.29 -0.93
C ASP A 13 -1.65 -12.90 -0.90
N TYR A 14 -1.00 -13.08 0.23
CA TYR A 14 0.41 -12.70 0.38
C TYR A 14 1.30 -13.47 -0.60
N ARG A 15 1.01 -14.75 -0.80
CA ARG A 15 1.78 -15.58 -1.73
C ARG A 15 1.50 -15.27 -3.18
N TYR A 16 0.27 -14.86 -3.48
CA TYR A 16 -0.16 -14.61 -4.85
C TYR A 16 0.41 -13.32 -5.43
N TYR A 17 0.39 -12.24 -4.65
CA TYR A 17 0.82 -10.93 -5.15
C TYR A 17 2.31 -10.73 -4.92
N ASP A 18 2.96 -10.04 -5.86
CA ASP A 18 4.38 -9.68 -5.74
C ASP A 18 4.57 -8.48 -4.82
N TYR A 19 3.60 -7.56 -4.80
CA TYR A 19 3.64 -6.35 -4.00
C TYR A 19 2.29 -6.13 -3.34
N ILE A 20 2.33 -5.71 -2.09
CA ILE A 20 1.13 -5.38 -1.34
C ILE A 20 1.35 -4.00 -0.75
N PHE A 21 0.53 -3.04 -1.18
CA PHE A 21 0.68 -1.67 -0.72
C PHE A 21 -0.27 -1.36 0.42
N ILE A 22 0.25 -0.67 1.42
CA ILE A 22 -0.53 -0.19 2.54
C ILE A 22 -0.46 1.33 2.56
N MET A 23 -1.47 1.95 3.18
CA MET A 23 -1.59 3.40 3.24
C MET A 23 -0.94 3.98 4.48
N ASP A 24 -0.94 3.24 5.58
CA ASP A 24 -0.38 3.68 6.84
C ASP A 24 0.20 2.51 7.64
N ASN A 25 0.88 2.86 8.73
CA ASN A 25 1.54 1.85 9.56
C ASN A 25 0.56 1.01 10.37
N TYR A 26 -0.66 1.48 10.56
CA TYR A 26 -1.68 0.70 11.23
C TYR A 26 -2.02 -0.54 10.39
N ASN A 27 -2.09 -0.37 9.08
CA ASN A 27 -2.32 -1.51 8.17
C ASN A 27 -1.24 -2.57 8.34
N LEU A 28 0.02 -2.14 8.45
CA LEU A 28 1.12 -3.09 8.65
C LEU A 28 0.97 -3.83 9.97
N LYS A 29 0.64 -3.10 11.02
CA LYS A 29 0.44 -3.70 12.34
C LYS A 29 -0.66 -4.75 12.30
N MET A 30 -1.76 -4.45 11.61
CA MET A 30 -2.88 -5.39 11.50
C MET A 30 -2.49 -6.62 10.70
N ILE A 31 -1.74 -6.45 9.61
CA ILE A 31 -1.28 -7.58 8.82
C ILE A 31 -0.39 -8.49 9.65
N LYS A 32 0.53 -7.93 10.41
CA LYS A 32 1.41 -8.70 11.29
C LYS A 32 0.64 -9.45 12.38
N TYR A 33 -0.48 -8.88 12.80
CA TYR A 33 -1.32 -9.54 13.79
C TYR A 33 -2.06 -10.72 13.19
N VAL A 34 -2.52 -10.58 11.94
CA VAL A 34 -3.33 -11.59 11.26
C VAL A 34 -2.47 -12.68 10.64
N LEU A 35 -1.34 -12.32 10.04
CA LEU A 35 -0.45 -13.24 9.34
C LEU A 35 0.86 -13.38 10.08
N ASN A 36 1.23 -14.63 10.36
CA ASN A 36 2.53 -14.93 10.97
C ASN A 36 3.47 -15.36 9.85
N LEU A 37 4.28 -14.42 9.36
CA LEU A 37 5.18 -14.65 8.23
C LEU A 37 6.62 -14.52 8.68
N ASP A 38 7.53 -15.17 7.94
CA ASP A 38 8.97 -15.07 8.19
C ASP A 38 9.47 -13.66 7.91
N ASN A 39 8.93 -13.03 6.89
CA ASN A 39 9.23 -11.63 6.57
C ASN A 39 8.02 -10.99 5.93
N TYR A 40 8.07 -9.66 5.82
CA TYR A 40 6.98 -8.87 5.24
C TYR A 40 7.50 -8.02 4.08
N ASP A 41 8.46 -8.56 3.34
CA ASP A 41 9.18 -7.83 2.28
C ASP A 41 8.29 -7.37 1.13
N LYS A 42 7.18 -8.08 0.90
CA LYS A 42 6.24 -7.70 -0.16
C LYS A 42 5.39 -6.50 0.21
N ILE A 43 5.32 -6.16 1.50
CA ILE A 43 4.47 -5.08 1.97
C ILE A 43 5.23 -3.77 1.92
N LYS A 44 4.66 -2.79 1.24
CA LYS A 44 5.29 -1.49 1.07
C LYS A 44 4.32 -0.38 1.43
N LEU A 45 4.83 0.60 2.19
CA LEU A 45 4.05 1.80 2.50
C LEU A 45 4.04 2.68 1.25
N LEU A 46 2.87 2.87 0.69
CA LEU A 46 2.75 3.56 -0.59
C LEU A 46 3.29 4.99 -0.53
N GLY A 47 3.07 5.68 0.59
CA GLY A 47 3.57 7.04 0.77
C GLY A 47 5.09 7.16 0.84
N ASP A 48 5.81 6.05 1.07
CA ASP A 48 7.29 6.07 1.07
C ASP A 48 7.85 6.59 -0.26
N TYR A 49 7.11 6.43 -1.34
CA TYR A 49 7.57 6.90 -2.65
C TYR A 49 7.52 8.41 -2.80
N ILE A 50 6.82 9.08 -1.91
CA ILE A 50 6.81 10.56 -1.85
C ILE A 50 7.82 11.02 -0.80
N GLN A 51 7.73 10.47 0.40
CA GLN A 51 8.57 10.85 1.52
C GLN A 51 8.62 9.66 2.48
N PRO A 52 9.80 9.25 2.94
CA PRO A 52 9.92 8.11 3.85
C PRO A 52 9.00 8.25 5.06
N GLY A 53 8.19 7.22 5.28
CA GLY A 53 7.27 7.16 6.41
C GLY A 53 5.96 7.90 6.22
N LEU A 54 5.71 8.45 5.04
CA LEU A 54 4.48 9.20 4.80
C LEU A 54 3.27 8.26 4.81
N CYS A 55 2.32 8.55 5.70
CA CYS A 55 1.06 7.84 5.73
C CYS A 55 0.03 8.62 4.92
N ILE A 56 -0.65 7.91 4.03
CA ILE A 56 -1.70 8.50 3.19
C ILE A 56 -3.02 8.28 3.92
N GLU A 57 -3.70 9.38 4.25
CA GLU A 57 -4.92 9.30 5.04
C GLU A 57 -6.10 8.74 4.25
N ASP A 58 -7.05 8.16 4.96
CA ASP A 58 -8.27 7.67 4.37
C ASP A 58 -9.19 8.86 4.05
N PRO A 59 -9.51 9.10 2.77
CA PRO A 59 -10.30 10.28 2.38
C PRO A 59 -11.75 10.23 2.88
N TRP A 60 -12.24 9.05 3.25
CA TRP A 60 -13.58 8.94 3.81
C TRP A 60 -13.67 9.61 5.18
N TYR A 61 -12.56 9.68 5.91
CA TYR A 61 -12.52 10.37 7.20
C TYR A 61 -12.05 11.80 7.09
N SER A 62 -11.06 12.07 6.24
CA SER A 62 -10.48 13.41 6.14
C SER A 62 -11.24 14.34 5.21
N GLY A 63 -11.95 13.79 4.23
CA GLY A 63 -12.61 14.57 3.20
C GLY A 63 -11.69 15.12 2.12
N ASN A 64 -10.39 14.86 2.21
CA ASN A 64 -9.39 15.38 1.28
C ASN A 64 -9.16 14.46 0.09
N PHE A 65 -10.23 14.23 -0.70
CA PHE A 65 -10.13 13.33 -1.84
C PHE A 65 -9.10 13.76 -2.87
N ASP A 66 -9.02 15.05 -3.14
CA ASP A 66 -8.06 15.58 -4.14
C ASP A 66 -6.62 15.33 -3.70
N LEU A 67 -6.32 15.61 -2.43
CA LEU A 67 -4.98 15.39 -1.90
C LEU A 67 -4.62 13.91 -1.94
N VAL A 68 -5.52 13.06 -1.48
CA VAL A 68 -5.28 11.61 -1.47
C VAL A 68 -5.09 11.09 -2.88
N TYR A 69 -5.91 11.55 -3.83
CA TYR A 69 -5.77 11.15 -5.23
C TYR A 69 -4.38 11.52 -5.76
N GLU A 70 -3.93 12.74 -5.48
CA GLU A 70 -2.61 13.19 -5.90
C GLU A 70 -1.49 12.35 -5.28
N GLN A 71 -1.61 12.05 -3.99
CA GLN A 71 -0.62 11.24 -3.31
C GLN A 71 -0.57 9.83 -3.87
N LEU A 72 -1.72 9.21 -4.08
CA LEU A 72 -1.78 7.87 -4.66
C LEU A 72 -1.20 7.86 -6.08
N SER A 73 -1.60 8.80 -6.91
CA SER A 73 -1.12 8.88 -8.28
C SER A 73 0.39 9.08 -8.34
N CYS A 74 0.91 9.98 -7.52
CA CYS A 74 2.34 10.26 -7.47
C CYS A 74 3.12 9.04 -7.00
N SER A 75 2.65 8.37 -5.95
CA SER A 75 3.31 7.19 -5.39
C SER A 75 3.35 6.06 -6.41
N ILE A 76 2.22 5.80 -7.06
CA ILE A 76 2.13 4.73 -8.04
C ILE A 76 3.04 5.01 -9.24
N ARG A 77 3.06 6.25 -9.73
CA ARG A 77 3.95 6.61 -10.84
C ARG A 77 5.41 6.40 -10.48
N LYS A 78 5.80 6.78 -9.28
CA LYS A 78 7.19 6.60 -8.83
C LYS A 78 7.55 5.13 -8.69
N PHE A 79 6.63 4.33 -8.16
CA PHE A 79 6.83 2.89 -8.06
C PHE A 79 7.02 2.27 -9.45
N LEU A 80 6.14 2.58 -10.38
CA LEU A 80 6.22 2.04 -11.73
C LEU A 80 7.51 2.45 -12.43
N LYS A 81 7.92 3.70 -12.25
CA LYS A 81 9.17 4.19 -12.83
C LYS A 81 10.38 3.43 -12.30
N GLU A 82 10.39 3.17 -11.00
CA GLU A 82 11.45 2.39 -10.37
C GLU A 82 11.51 0.98 -10.97
N LYS A 83 10.36 0.32 -11.13
CA LYS A 83 10.30 -1.03 -11.67
C LYS A 83 10.70 -1.07 -13.15
N LEU A 84 10.35 -0.04 -13.89
CA LEU A 84 10.72 0.05 -15.29
C LEU A 84 12.23 0.16 -15.45
N ILE A 85 12.90 0.91 -14.59
CA ILE A 85 14.34 1.01 -14.59
C ILE A 85 14.98 -0.34 -14.28
N GLU A 86 14.45 -1.07 -13.32
CA GLU A 86 14.94 -2.40 -12.98
C GLU A 86 14.84 -3.37 -14.16
N VAL A 87 13.74 -3.31 -14.89
CA VAL A 87 13.52 -4.19 -16.04
C VAL A 87 14.50 -3.89 -17.17
N LYS A 88 14.87 -2.64 -17.34
CA LYS A 88 15.76 -2.22 -18.43
C LYS A 88 17.23 -2.51 -18.16
N ARG A 89 17.54 -2.91 -16.96
CA ARG A 89 18.92 -3.30 -16.64
C ARG A 89 19.22 -4.71 -17.19
#